data_24357af474567e0c6d9005c91a1b74ed
#
_entry.id   24357af474567e0c6d9005c91a1b74ed
#
_cell.length_a   1.000
_cell.length_b   1.000
_cell.length_c   1.000
_cell.angle_alpha   90.00
_cell.angle_beta   90.00
_cell.angle_gamma   90.00
#
_symmetry.space_group_name_H-M   'P 1'
#
loop_
_entity.id
_entity.type
_entity.pdbx_description
1 polymer ?
#
loop_
_entity_poly.entity_id
_entity_poly.type
_entity_poly.pdbx_seq_one_letter_code
_entity_poly.pdbx_strand_id
1 'polypeptide(L)'
;MDSNAIYKVLLDQREELPHVVGEHFVLRNEIGQLDLGSKLAQVVIGVRRSGKSTLCHMALQKADTNYGYVNFDDDRLANLHVEDLNLVLESIYRVYGKEVKHIFFDEIQNVEGWHLFVNRLLRQGLHLVVTGSNARLLSSELATHLTGRYHEIRLYPFSFKDYCLSKGLTTDLPTTRNVAMLKNALDSYLIEGGFPELIDLADRHSYVGGLLDAILSKDIMPRFHIRNANGLKVLANHLINQVGQLINMKELVDVLRIGTDKTIRNYIDFLTQAFLIIPLPKFSYKSSDRIRNNKSYVVDTGMLTYRPEVLSPENWGWRLENVVLLELKRRNSPWHRDIFYYRPTARSREVDFVVTDRGNVIELIQVALDISHPKTLSRELNALVEASHKTGCQKLTLIACAESRTEKVGAVSIAVVSAIEWLLS
;
A
#
# COMPACT_ATOMS: atom_id res chain seq x y z
N MET A 1 3.24 -31.72 13.78
CA MET A 1 1.79 -31.67 14.10
C MET A 1 1.09 -32.96 13.61
N ASP A 2 -0.07 -33.37 14.21
CA ASP A 2 -0.80 -34.54 13.73
C ASP A 2 -1.65 -34.24 12.48
N SER A 3 -1.65 -35.15 11.47
CA SER A 3 -2.41 -35.01 10.22
C SER A 3 -3.92 -34.81 10.43
N ASN A 4 -4.52 -35.49 11.44
CA ASN A 4 -5.93 -35.32 11.73
C ASN A 4 -6.27 -33.95 12.37
N ALA A 5 -5.34 -33.37 13.14
CA ALA A 5 -5.51 -32.05 13.69
C ALA A 5 -5.50 -30.99 12.56
N ILE A 6 -4.55 -31.08 11.63
CA ILE A 6 -4.51 -30.18 10.46
C ILE A 6 -5.78 -30.33 9.61
N TYR A 7 -6.20 -31.58 9.34
CA TYR A 7 -7.42 -31.86 8.57
C TYR A 7 -8.66 -31.19 9.18
N LYS A 8 -8.84 -31.27 10.51
CA LYS A 8 -9.97 -30.61 11.20
C LYS A 8 -9.91 -29.09 11.07
N VAL A 9 -8.73 -28.49 11.24
CA VAL A 9 -8.57 -27.04 11.07
C VAL A 9 -8.95 -26.60 9.65
N LEU A 10 -8.53 -27.33 8.62
CA LEU A 10 -8.88 -27.00 7.25
C LEU A 10 -10.38 -27.18 6.94
N LEU A 11 -11.06 -28.11 7.60
CA LEU A 11 -12.52 -28.24 7.51
C LEU A 11 -13.21 -27.01 8.10
N ASP A 12 -12.82 -26.61 9.31
CA ASP A 12 -13.37 -25.43 9.97
C ASP A 12 -13.14 -24.16 9.10
N GLN A 13 -11.92 -23.95 8.61
CA GLN A 13 -11.59 -22.85 7.71
C GLN A 13 -12.44 -22.85 6.42
N ARG A 14 -12.74 -24.03 5.88
CA ARG A 14 -13.63 -24.15 4.72
C ARG A 14 -15.07 -23.74 5.04
N GLU A 15 -15.56 -24.08 6.22
CA GLU A 15 -16.90 -23.69 6.67
C GLU A 15 -17.01 -22.19 6.95
N GLU A 16 -15.90 -21.55 7.34
CA GLU A 16 -15.82 -20.10 7.57
C GLU A 16 -15.81 -19.27 6.26
N LEU A 17 -15.40 -19.85 5.12
CA LEU A 17 -15.24 -19.14 3.85
C LEU A 17 -16.48 -18.32 3.40
N PRO A 18 -17.74 -18.83 3.51
CA PRO A 18 -18.92 -18.05 3.13
C PRO A 18 -19.09 -16.76 3.97
N HIS A 19 -18.60 -16.76 5.22
CA HIS A 19 -18.66 -15.60 6.11
C HIS A 19 -17.53 -14.60 5.81
N VAL A 20 -16.40 -15.07 5.29
CA VAL A 20 -15.26 -14.23 4.89
C VAL A 20 -15.57 -13.49 3.59
N VAL A 21 -16.36 -14.09 2.70
CA VAL A 21 -16.74 -13.54 1.41
C VAL A 21 -18.24 -13.21 1.44
N GLY A 22 -18.61 -12.14 2.12
CA GLY A 22 -20.00 -11.69 2.24
C GLY A 22 -20.56 -11.01 0.97
N GLU A 23 -21.82 -10.59 1.00
CA GLU A 23 -22.56 -10.10 -0.18
C GLU A 23 -22.18 -8.68 -0.66
N HIS A 24 -21.44 -7.88 0.15
CA HIS A 24 -21.19 -6.46 -0.12
C HIS A 24 -19.70 -6.10 -0.21
N PHE A 25 -18.99 -6.73 -1.15
CA PHE A 25 -17.58 -6.38 -1.40
C PHE A 25 -17.41 -5.46 -2.62
N VAL A 26 -16.48 -4.52 -2.48
CA VAL A 26 -16.07 -3.66 -3.60
C VAL A 26 -15.20 -4.46 -4.56
N LEU A 27 -15.60 -4.52 -5.83
CA LEU A 27 -14.82 -5.14 -6.88
C LEU A 27 -13.66 -4.20 -7.25
N ARG A 28 -12.48 -4.51 -6.75
CA ARG A 28 -11.28 -3.70 -6.95
C ARG A 28 -10.59 -3.97 -8.28
N ASN A 29 -9.95 -2.95 -8.85
CA ASN A 29 -9.22 -3.06 -10.11
C ASN A 29 -8.06 -4.07 -10.03
N GLU A 30 -7.45 -4.24 -8.86
CA GLU A 30 -6.33 -5.15 -8.63
C GLU A 30 -6.68 -6.62 -8.85
N ILE A 31 -7.97 -7.01 -8.82
CA ILE A 31 -8.41 -8.36 -9.22
C ILE A 31 -7.94 -8.71 -10.64
N GLY A 32 -7.95 -7.73 -11.55
CA GLY A 32 -7.49 -7.92 -12.93
C GLY A 32 -5.98 -8.18 -13.06
N GLN A 33 -5.20 -7.96 -12.01
CA GLN A 33 -3.77 -8.25 -11.99
C GLN A 33 -3.46 -9.72 -11.61
N LEU A 34 -4.42 -10.43 -11.03
CA LEU A 34 -4.27 -11.86 -10.67
C LEU A 34 -4.44 -12.75 -11.91
N ASP A 35 -3.35 -13.35 -12.37
CA ASP A 35 -3.37 -14.37 -13.43
C ASP A 35 -3.41 -15.78 -12.82
N LEU A 36 -4.63 -16.29 -12.62
CA LEU A 36 -4.85 -17.60 -12.01
C LEU A 36 -4.41 -18.77 -12.91
N GLY A 37 -4.21 -18.55 -14.22
CA GLY A 37 -3.68 -19.54 -15.16
C GLY A 37 -2.14 -19.56 -15.22
N SER A 38 -1.48 -18.61 -14.58
CA SER A 38 -0.03 -18.48 -14.60
C SER A 38 0.70 -19.64 -13.95
N LYS A 39 1.89 -19.96 -14.45
CA LYS A 39 2.85 -20.87 -13.79
C LYS A 39 3.66 -20.17 -12.70
N LEU A 40 3.46 -18.87 -12.51
CA LEU A 40 4.07 -18.08 -11.45
C LEU A 40 3.15 -18.04 -10.22
N ALA A 41 3.71 -18.08 -9.02
CA ALA A 41 2.94 -17.80 -7.82
C ALA A 41 2.42 -16.37 -7.88
N GLN A 42 1.12 -16.18 -7.68
CA GLN A 42 0.50 -14.85 -7.56
C GLN A 42 0.62 -14.42 -6.09
N VAL A 43 1.42 -13.41 -5.83
CA VAL A 43 1.76 -12.99 -4.48
C VAL A 43 1.17 -11.62 -4.19
N VAL A 44 0.13 -11.59 -3.35
CA VAL A 44 -0.55 -10.35 -2.94
C VAL A 44 0.01 -9.86 -1.61
N ILE A 45 0.69 -8.72 -1.64
CA ILE A 45 1.30 -8.11 -0.46
C ILE A 45 0.66 -6.75 -0.16
N GLY A 46 0.73 -6.34 1.09
CA GLY A 46 0.19 -5.04 1.53
C GLY A 46 0.02 -5.00 3.05
N VAL A 47 -0.28 -3.82 3.55
CA VAL A 47 -0.49 -3.61 4.98
C VAL A 47 -1.55 -4.57 5.56
N ARG A 48 -1.42 -4.94 6.83
CA ARG A 48 -2.45 -5.67 7.57
C ARG A 48 -3.82 -4.98 7.39
N ARG A 49 -4.89 -5.75 7.14
CA ARG A 49 -6.28 -5.28 6.95
C ARG A 49 -6.53 -4.42 5.69
N SER A 50 -5.68 -4.53 4.67
CA SER A 50 -5.94 -3.90 3.36
C SER A 50 -6.91 -4.68 2.46
N GLY A 51 -7.40 -5.85 2.88
CA GLY A 51 -8.33 -6.69 2.12
C GLY A 51 -7.66 -7.71 1.18
N LYS A 52 -6.40 -8.13 1.46
CA LYS A 52 -5.65 -9.10 0.62
C LYS A 52 -6.39 -10.43 0.45
N SER A 53 -6.77 -11.04 1.56
CA SER A 53 -7.47 -12.33 1.57
C SER A 53 -8.80 -12.24 0.83
N THR A 54 -9.57 -11.19 1.07
CA THR A 54 -10.84 -10.91 0.38
C THR A 54 -10.64 -10.79 -1.13
N LEU A 55 -9.62 -10.02 -1.58
CA LEU A 55 -9.29 -9.87 -3.00
C LEU A 55 -9.01 -11.23 -3.65
N CYS A 56 -8.20 -12.08 -3.00
CA CYS A 56 -7.84 -13.40 -3.51
C CYS A 56 -9.05 -14.34 -3.60
N HIS A 57 -9.89 -14.38 -2.57
CA HIS A 57 -11.12 -15.17 -2.58
C HIS A 57 -12.07 -14.72 -3.71
N MET A 58 -12.29 -13.40 -3.86
CA MET A 58 -13.12 -12.84 -4.93
C MET A 58 -12.60 -13.20 -6.32
N ALA A 59 -11.28 -13.16 -6.53
CA ALA A 59 -10.68 -13.54 -7.80
C ALA A 59 -10.90 -15.02 -8.14
N LEU A 60 -10.70 -15.91 -7.16
CA LEU A 60 -10.88 -17.35 -7.30
C LEU A 60 -12.36 -17.71 -7.52
N GLN A 61 -13.29 -17.07 -6.80
CA GLN A 61 -14.72 -17.27 -6.99
C GLN A 61 -15.20 -16.75 -8.36
N LYS A 62 -14.75 -15.55 -8.76
CA LYS A 62 -15.11 -14.99 -10.08
C LYS A 62 -14.66 -15.89 -11.25
N ALA A 63 -13.57 -16.62 -11.06
CA ALA A 63 -13.05 -17.59 -12.02
C ALA A 63 -13.75 -18.96 -11.95
N ASP A 64 -14.75 -19.12 -11.09
CA ASP A 64 -15.45 -20.39 -10.82
C ASP A 64 -14.48 -21.58 -10.58
N THR A 65 -13.43 -21.29 -9.83
CA THR A 65 -12.32 -22.21 -9.64
C THR A 65 -12.46 -22.96 -8.32
N ASN A 66 -12.44 -24.30 -8.36
CA ASN A 66 -12.27 -25.10 -7.15
C ASN A 66 -10.84 -24.94 -6.63
N TYR A 67 -10.67 -24.43 -5.41
CA TYR A 67 -9.36 -24.17 -4.81
C TYR A 67 -9.27 -24.67 -3.37
N GLY A 68 -8.09 -25.13 -2.99
CA GLY A 68 -7.74 -25.40 -1.60
C GLY A 68 -7.35 -24.10 -0.88
N TYR A 69 -7.80 -23.91 0.36
CA TYR A 69 -7.51 -22.76 1.16
C TYR A 69 -6.86 -23.14 2.49
N VAL A 70 -5.85 -22.37 2.89
CA VAL A 70 -5.23 -22.47 4.22
C VAL A 70 -4.86 -21.07 4.71
N ASN A 71 -5.38 -20.72 5.88
CA ASN A 71 -4.97 -19.53 6.62
C ASN A 71 -3.94 -19.91 7.68
N PHE A 72 -2.70 -19.42 7.53
CA PHE A 72 -1.61 -19.67 8.48
C PHE A 72 -1.55 -18.65 9.64
N ASP A 73 -2.49 -17.69 9.71
CA ASP A 73 -2.66 -16.82 10.90
C ASP A 73 -3.60 -17.48 11.95
N ASP A 74 -4.09 -18.70 11.69
CA ASP A 74 -4.85 -19.52 12.63
C ASP A 74 -3.94 -19.98 13.78
N ASP A 75 -4.34 -19.72 15.02
CA ASP A 75 -3.57 -20.03 16.23
C ASP A 75 -3.30 -21.54 16.39
N ARG A 76 -4.20 -22.39 15.89
CA ARG A 76 -4.06 -23.85 15.88
C ARG A 76 -2.93 -24.33 14.97
N LEU A 77 -2.52 -23.49 13.99
CA LEU A 77 -1.41 -23.75 13.06
C LEU A 77 -0.11 -23.03 13.46
N ALA A 78 -0.08 -22.30 14.57
CA ALA A 78 1.06 -21.46 14.99
C ALA A 78 2.38 -22.21 15.18
N ASN A 79 2.32 -23.52 15.45
CA ASN A 79 3.51 -24.39 15.66
C ASN A 79 3.85 -25.25 14.43
N LEU A 80 3.40 -24.88 13.24
CA LEU A 80 3.76 -25.59 12.01
C LEU A 80 5.22 -25.28 11.62
N HIS A 81 5.92 -26.34 11.28
CA HIS A 81 7.25 -26.29 10.68
C HIS A 81 7.19 -26.69 9.20
N VAL A 82 8.26 -26.40 8.45
CA VAL A 82 8.31 -26.70 7.00
C VAL A 82 8.10 -28.20 6.69
N GLU A 83 8.51 -29.08 7.59
CA GLU A 83 8.33 -30.52 7.49
C GLU A 83 6.85 -30.93 7.54
N ASP A 84 6.01 -30.19 8.27
CA ASP A 84 4.57 -30.44 8.39
C ASP A 84 3.79 -30.02 7.14
N LEU A 85 4.36 -29.19 6.25
CA LEU A 85 3.65 -28.68 5.06
C LEU A 85 3.20 -29.77 4.09
N ASN A 86 3.81 -30.97 4.14
CA ASN A 86 3.31 -32.13 3.41
C ASN A 86 1.98 -32.64 3.97
N LEU A 87 1.79 -32.61 5.28
CA LEU A 87 0.54 -33.00 5.93
C LEU A 87 -0.56 -31.95 5.64
N VAL A 88 -0.18 -30.68 5.49
CA VAL A 88 -1.10 -29.61 5.02
C VAL A 88 -1.59 -29.93 3.61
N LEU A 89 -0.69 -30.27 2.68
CA LEU A 89 -1.07 -30.61 1.31
C LEU A 89 -1.97 -31.85 1.24
N GLU A 90 -1.65 -32.90 2.00
CA GLU A 90 -2.50 -34.09 2.13
C GLU A 90 -3.90 -33.73 2.63
N SER A 91 -3.97 -32.86 3.66
CA SER A 91 -5.24 -32.40 4.21
C SER A 91 -6.04 -31.57 3.21
N ILE A 92 -5.38 -30.73 2.39
CA ILE A 92 -6.04 -30.00 1.30
C ILE A 92 -6.72 -30.99 0.33
N TYR A 93 -6.01 -32.04 -0.13
CA TYR A 93 -6.61 -33.02 -1.03
C TYR A 93 -7.75 -33.84 -0.39
N ARG A 94 -7.71 -34.04 0.93
CA ARG A 94 -8.80 -34.70 1.67
C ARG A 94 -10.04 -33.84 1.79
N VAL A 95 -9.86 -32.49 1.97
CA VAL A 95 -10.98 -31.51 2.18
C VAL A 95 -11.60 -31.05 0.85
N TYR A 96 -10.75 -30.76 -0.15
CA TYR A 96 -11.17 -30.11 -1.40
C TYR A 96 -11.19 -31.04 -2.61
N GLY A 97 -10.67 -32.27 -2.47
CA GLY A 97 -10.61 -33.26 -3.53
C GLY A 97 -9.27 -33.34 -4.25
N LYS A 98 -9.01 -34.52 -4.85
CA LYS A 98 -7.71 -34.82 -5.51
C LYS A 98 -7.44 -34.00 -6.76
N GLU A 99 -8.49 -33.47 -7.39
CA GLU A 99 -8.42 -32.70 -8.64
C GLU A 99 -8.13 -31.21 -8.44
N VAL A 100 -7.95 -30.77 -7.18
CA VAL A 100 -7.62 -29.38 -6.86
C VAL A 100 -6.27 -29.02 -7.46
N LYS A 101 -6.26 -27.99 -8.33
CA LYS A 101 -5.05 -27.44 -8.96
C LYS A 101 -4.70 -26.05 -8.47
N HIS A 102 -5.66 -25.32 -7.92
CA HIS A 102 -5.46 -23.99 -7.37
C HIS A 102 -5.41 -24.06 -5.85
N ILE A 103 -4.40 -23.45 -5.26
CA ILE A 103 -4.27 -23.38 -3.80
C ILE A 103 -4.01 -21.93 -3.39
N PHE A 104 -4.78 -21.50 -2.40
CA PHE A 104 -4.60 -20.21 -1.77
C PHE A 104 -4.02 -20.36 -0.37
N PHE A 105 -2.81 -19.89 -0.19
CA PHE A 105 -2.10 -19.80 1.09
C PHE A 105 -2.16 -18.39 1.64
N ASP A 106 -2.93 -18.17 2.69
CA ASP A 106 -3.08 -16.89 3.35
C ASP A 106 -2.09 -16.78 4.51
N GLU A 107 -1.31 -15.68 4.53
CA GLU A 107 -0.28 -15.37 5.52
C GLU A 107 0.79 -16.50 5.70
N ILE A 108 1.19 -17.15 4.58
CA ILE A 108 2.10 -18.34 4.60
C ILE A 108 3.48 -18.04 5.21
N GLN A 109 3.90 -16.77 5.25
CA GLN A 109 5.16 -16.38 5.86
C GLN A 109 5.23 -16.64 7.38
N ASN A 110 4.13 -17.05 7.99
CA ASN A 110 4.12 -17.52 9.38
C ASN A 110 4.81 -18.88 9.55
N VAL A 111 5.09 -19.62 8.46
CA VAL A 111 5.86 -20.86 8.47
C VAL A 111 7.25 -20.59 7.91
N GLU A 112 8.30 -20.74 8.72
CA GLU A 112 9.68 -20.57 8.27
C GLU A 112 10.01 -21.61 7.17
N GLY A 113 10.71 -21.18 6.10
CA GLY A 113 11.08 -22.05 4.98
C GLY A 113 9.95 -22.37 3.98
N TRP A 114 8.79 -21.74 4.11
CA TRP A 114 7.61 -21.92 3.25
C TRP A 114 7.90 -21.84 1.73
N HIS A 115 8.86 -21.04 1.32
CA HIS A 115 9.23 -20.83 -0.06
C HIS A 115 9.75 -22.09 -0.77
N LEU A 116 10.38 -23.02 -0.02
CA LEU A 116 10.81 -24.33 -0.55
C LEU A 116 9.61 -25.19 -0.94
N PHE A 117 8.57 -25.15 -0.10
CA PHE A 117 7.31 -25.84 -0.34
C PHE A 117 6.59 -25.25 -1.56
N VAL A 118 6.40 -23.95 -1.63
CA VAL A 118 5.78 -23.27 -2.77
C VAL A 118 6.52 -23.58 -4.08
N ASN A 119 7.85 -23.50 -4.10
CA ASN A 119 8.65 -23.88 -5.26
C ASN A 119 8.41 -25.31 -5.74
N ARG A 120 8.25 -26.24 -4.79
CA ARG A 120 7.96 -27.63 -5.13
C ARG A 120 6.58 -27.78 -5.75
N LEU A 121 5.56 -27.12 -5.19
CA LEU A 121 4.20 -27.18 -5.71
C LEU A 121 4.08 -26.56 -7.13
N LEU A 122 4.79 -25.46 -7.38
CA LEU A 122 4.87 -24.86 -8.72
C LEU A 122 5.48 -25.84 -9.74
N ARG A 123 6.52 -26.63 -9.35
CA ARG A 123 7.09 -27.66 -10.23
C ARG A 123 6.13 -28.81 -10.49
N GLN A 124 5.20 -29.07 -9.57
CA GLN A 124 4.13 -30.07 -9.74
C GLN A 124 2.98 -29.56 -10.63
N GLY A 125 3.03 -28.31 -11.08
CA GLY A 125 2.02 -27.71 -11.96
C GLY A 125 0.80 -27.19 -11.23
N LEU A 126 0.90 -26.93 -9.91
CA LEU A 126 -0.16 -26.27 -9.15
C LEU A 126 -0.10 -24.75 -9.34
N HIS A 127 -1.27 -24.12 -9.38
CA HIS A 127 -1.43 -22.68 -9.42
C HIS A 127 -1.58 -22.14 -8.01
N LEU A 128 -0.70 -21.23 -7.62
CA LEU A 128 -0.62 -20.77 -6.25
C LEU A 128 -0.95 -19.29 -6.14
N VAL A 129 -1.85 -18.96 -5.23
CA VAL A 129 -2.10 -17.63 -4.73
C VAL A 129 -1.57 -17.55 -3.31
N VAL A 130 -0.81 -16.52 -2.99
CA VAL A 130 -0.15 -16.34 -1.70
C VAL A 130 -0.37 -14.93 -1.20
N THR A 131 -0.70 -14.75 0.08
CA THR A 131 -0.72 -13.42 0.68
C THR A 131 0.31 -13.27 1.77
N GLY A 132 0.63 -12.00 2.07
CA GLY A 132 1.43 -11.65 3.22
C GLY A 132 1.41 -10.17 3.58
N SER A 133 1.49 -9.88 4.88
CA SER A 133 1.46 -8.53 5.43
C SER A 133 2.82 -7.81 5.43
N ASN A 134 3.89 -8.45 4.96
CA ASN A 134 5.24 -7.89 4.98
C ASN A 134 5.94 -8.02 3.62
N ALA A 135 6.40 -6.87 3.07
CA ALA A 135 7.04 -6.79 1.77
C ALA A 135 8.39 -7.55 1.68
N ARG A 136 9.19 -7.58 2.75
CA ARG A 136 10.54 -8.14 2.67
C ARG A 136 10.59 -9.64 2.78
N LEU A 137 9.74 -10.25 3.58
CA LEU A 137 9.68 -11.72 3.63
C LEU A 137 9.30 -12.29 2.28
N LEU A 138 8.43 -11.58 1.57
CA LEU A 138 8.07 -11.97 0.22
C LEU A 138 9.15 -11.53 -0.78
N SER A 139 9.65 -10.29 -0.75
CA SER A 139 10.60 -9.83 -1.78
C SER A 139 12.02 -10.39 -1.63
N SER A 140 12.58 -10.53 -0.41
CA SER A 140 13.93 -11.10 -0.24
C SER A 140 13.92 -12.63 -0.31
N GLU A 141 12.94 -13.28 0.27
CA GLU A 141 12.77 -14.74 0.15
C GLU A 141 12.28 -15.13 -1.24
N LEU A 142 11.37 -14.36 -1.86
CA LEU A 142 10.92 -14.56 -3.23
C LEU A 142 12.06 -14.32 -4.24
N ALA A 143 12.80 -13.23 -4.11
CA ALA A 143 13.90 -12.91 -5.02
C ALA A 143 15.05 -13.93 -4.92
N THR A 144 15.36 -14.38 -3.69
CA THR A 144 16.45 -15.32 -3.43
C THR A 144 16.05 -16.78 -3.68
N HIS A 145 14.83 -17.16 -3.37
CA HIS A 145 14.42 -18.55 -3.33
C HIS A 145 13.39 -18.94 -4.39
N LEU A 146 12.45 -18.08 -4.76
CA LEU A 146 11.55 -18.33 -5.89
C LEU A 146 12.15 -17.94 -7.24
N THR A 147 13.32 -17.27 -7.24
CA THR A 147 14.14 -17.00 -8.46
C THR A 147 13.31 -16.58 -9.67
N GLY A 148 12.47 -15.55 -9.50
CA GLY A 148 11.63 -15.00 -10.58
C GLY A 148 10.37 -15.80 -10.92
N ARG A 149 9.99 -16.82 -10.11
CA ARG A 149 8.77 -17.61 -10.32
C ARG A 149 7.55 -17.04 -9.58
N TYR A 150 7.45 -15.74 -9.47
CA TYR A 150 6.32 -15.07 -8.82
C TYR A 150 5.93 -13.79 -9.57
N HIS A 151 4.68 -13.41 -9.40
CA HIS A 151 4.12 -12.13 -9.81
C HIS A 151 3.62 -11.40 -8.55
N GLU A 152 4.18 -10.23 -8.27
CA GLU A 152 3.89 -9.44 -7.07
C GLU A 152 2.80 -8.43 -7.36
N ILE A 153 1.77 -8.44 -6.53
CA ILE A 153 0.64 -7.50 -6.56
C ILE A 153 0.62 -6.76 -5.21
N ARG A 154 0.77 -5.44 -5.26
CA ARG A 154 0.72 -4.59 -4.06
C ARG A 154 -0.67 -4.06 -3.83
N LEU A 155 -1.26 -4.43 -2.70
CA LEU A 155 -2.59 -4.01 -2.32
C LEU A 155 -2.51 -2.96 -1.21
N TYR A 156 -2.90 -1.72 -1.55
CA TYR A 156 -3.11 -0.64 -0.59
C TYR A 156 -4.54 -0.69 -0.02
N PRO A 157 -4.88 0.03 1.06
CA PRO A 157 -6.26 0.30 1.44
C PRO A 157 -7.07 0.83 0.25
N PHE A 158 -8.38 0.94 0.34
CA PHE A 158 -9.22 1.40 -0.77
C PHE A 158 -8.70 2.68 -1.41
N SER A 159 -8.74 2.74 -2.75
CA SER A 159 -8.61 3.99 -3.50
C SER A 159 -9.82 4.89 -3.23
N PHE A 160 -9.77 6.15 -3.64
CA PHE A 160 -10.94 7.03 -3.57
C PHE A 160 -12.12 6.46 -4.37
N LYS A 161 -11.84 5.84 -5.51
CA LYS A 161 -12.86 5.14 -6.32
C LYS A 161 -13.49 3.98 -5.56
N ASP A 162 -12.68 3.11 -4.94
CA ASP A 162 -13.18 1.99 -4.13
C ASP A 162 -14.01 2.50 -2.94
N TYR A 163 -13.56 3.59 -2.29
CA TYR A 163 -14.30 4.24 -1.21
C TYR A 163 -15.65 4.77 -1.67
N CYS A 164 -15.72 5.43 -2.82
CA CYS A 164 -16.99 5.88 -3.39
C CYS A 164 -17.93 4.70 -3.68
N LEU A 165 -17.42 3.63 -4.29
CA LEU A 165 -18.19 2.43 -4.58
C LEU A 165 -18.70 1.75 -3.30
N SER A 166 -17.90 1.69 -2.24
CA SER A 166 -18.31 1.13 -0.96
C SER A 166 -19.44 1.93 -0.28
N LYS A 167 -19.51 3.24 -0.55
CA LYS A 167 -20.60 4.12 -0.11
C LYS A 167 -21.79 4.17 -1.08
N GLY A 168 -21.80 3.34 -2.13
CA GLY A 168 -22.86 3.33 -3.13
C GLY A 168 -22.90 4.59 -3.99
N LEU A 169 -21.82 5.34 -4.11
CA LEU A 169 -21.74 6.55 -4.89
C LEU A 169 -21.45 6.24 -6.36
N THR A 170 -22.17 6.89 -7.27
CA THR A 170 -21.92 6.80 -8.71
C THR A 170 -20.74 7.68 -9.09
N THR A 171 -19.78 7.10 -9.80
CA THR A 171 -18.55 7.80 -10.25
C THR A 171 -18.64 8.30 -11.69
N ASP A 172 -19.66 7.89 -12.47
CA ASP A 172 -19.69 8.04 -13.94
C ASP A 172 -20.60 9.19 -14.44
N LEU A 173 -21.41 9.83 -13.57
CA LEU A 173 -22.38 10.84 -14.00
C LEU A 173 -22.04 12.24 -13.44
N PRO A 174 -21.71 13.23 -14.29
CA PRO A 174 -21.33 14.58 -13.88
C PRO A 174 -22.53 15.47 -13.57
N THR A 175 -23.54 14.98 -12.81
CA THR A 175 -24.64 15.84 -12.35
C THR A 175 -24.18 16.72 -11.19
N THR A 176 -24.77 17.94 -11.05
CA THR A 176 -24.46 18.85 -9.95
C THR A 176 -24.58 18.18 -8.58
N ARG A 177 -25.63 17.36 -8.40
CA ARG A 177 -25.83 16.59 -7.16
C ARG A 177 -24.68 15.58 -6.93
N ASN A 178 -24.32 14.82 -7.95
CA ASN A 178 -23.27 13.82 -7.84
C ASN A 178 -21.89 14.46 -7.56
N VAL A 179 -21.59 15.56 -8.23
CA VAL A 179 -20.36 16.34 -7.97
C VAL A 179 -20.31 16.82 -6.52
N ALA A 180 -21.41 17.32 -5.95
CA ALA A 180 -21.47 17.73 -4.56
C ALA A 180 -21.26 16.53 -3.60
N MET A 181 -21.86 15.36 -3.91
CA MET A 181 -21.65 14.14 -3.12
C MET A 181 -20.21 13.65 -3.18
N LEU A 182 -19.58 13.69 -4.35
CA LEU A 182 -18.18 13.31 -4.52
C LEU A 182 -17.20 14.27 -3.82
N LYS A 183 -17.51 15.58 -3.77
CA LYS A 183 -16.73 16.54 -2.98
C LYS A 183 -16.78 16.20 -1.48
N ASN A 184 -17.98 15.98 -0.93
CA ASN A 184 -18.13 15.56 0.46
C ASN A 184 -17.45 14.20 0.73
N ALA A 185 -17.52 13.27 -0.23
CA ALA A 185 -16.85 11.98 -0.14
C ALA A 185 -15.32 12.13 -0.12
N LEU A 186 -14.76 13.06 -0.92
CA LEU A 186 -13.32 13.34 -0.90
C LEU A 186 -12.89 13.88 0.46
N ASP A 187 -13.63 14.86 1.01
CA ASP A 187 -13.35 15.40 2.34
C ASP A 187 -13.40 14.30 3.41
N SER A 188 -14.42 13.43 3.36
CA SER A 188 -14.51 12.30 4.27
C SER A 188 -13.35 11.33 4.07
N TYR A 189 -12.99 10.98 2.83
CA TYR A 189 -11.89 10.05 2.53
C TYR A 189 -10.53 10.58 3.00
N LEU A 190 -10.28 11.89 2.87
CA LEU A 190 -9.05 12.51 3.37
C LEU A 190 -8.92 12.41 4.90
N ILE A 191 -10.03 12.35 5.63
CA ILE A 191 -10.06 12.19 7.09
C ILE A 191 -10.10 10.73 7.50
N GLU A 192 -11.03 9.96 6.93
CA GLU A 192 -11.35 8.58 7.33
C GLU A 192 -10.32 7.57 6.83
N GLY A 193 -9.71 7.86 5.66
CA GLY A 193 -8.83 6.92 4.98
C GLY A 193 -9.60 5.87 4.18
N GLY A 194 -8.88 4.85 3.74
CA GLY A 194 -9.37 3.79 2.87
C GLY A 194 -9.29 2.38 3.47
N PHE A 195 -9.00 2.19 4.75
CA PHE A 195 -9.09 0.85 5.32
C PHE A 195 -10.53 0.33 5.23
N PRO A 196 -10.78 -0.83 4.57
CA PRO A 196 -12.13 -1.31 4.32
C PRO A 196 -13.00 -1.38 5.57
N GLU A 197 -12.46 -1.88 6.66
CA GLU A 197 -13.19 -2.05 7.92
C GLU A 197 -13.50 -0.72 8.64
N LEU A 198 -12.76 0.37 8.36
CA LEU A 198 -13.03 1.68 8.95
C LEU A 198 -14.32 2.35 8.45
N ILE A 199 -14.77 1.97 7.25
CA ILE A 199 -15.84 2.68 6.54
C ILE A 199 -17.15 2.65 7.33
N ASP A 200 -17.46 1.52 7.96
CA ASP A 200 -18.73 1.31 8.68
C ASP A 200 -18.55 1.19 10.21
N LEU A 201 -17.33 1.46 10.70
CA LEU A 201 -17.00 1.29 12.10
C LEU A 201 -17.37 2.53 12.93
N ALA A 202 -18.07 2.34 14.07
CA ALA A 202 -18.43 3.42 14.97
C ALA A 202 -17.21 3.93 15.77
N ASP A 203 -16.40 3.03 16.33
CA ASP A 203 -15.19 3.38 17.09
C ASP A 203 -13.92 3.23 16.27
N ARG A 204 -13.67 4.22 15.44
CA ARG A 204 -12.50 4.29 14.55
C ARG A 204 -11.19 4.50 15.31
N HIS A 205 -11.22 5.20 16.45
CA HIS A 205 -10.02 5.45 17.24
C HIS A 205 -9.45 4.17 17.85
N SER A 206 -10.29 3.35 18.50
CA SER A 206 -9.86 2.05 19.02
C SER A 206 -9.37 1.12 17.93
N TYR A 207 -10.02 1.13 16.76
CA TYR A 207 -9.62 0.30 15.64
C TYR A 207 -8.23 0.70 15.09
N VAL A 208 -8.01 1.96 14.77
CA VAL A 208 -6.74 2.43 14.20
C VAL A 208 -5.59 2.30 15.20
N GLY A 209 -5.86 2.60 16.48
CA GLY A 209 -4.89 2.37 17.56
C GLY A 209 -4.50 0.90 17.67
N GLY A 210 -5.51 0.01 17.71
CA GLY A 210 -5.29 -1.45 17.73
C GLY A 210 -4.59 -1.98 16.47
N LEU A 211 -4.91 -1.44 15.29
CA LEU A 211 -4.25 -1.80 14.04
C LEU A 211 -2.78 -1.39 14.05
N LEU A 212 -2.46 -0.17 14.48
CA LEU A 212 -1.08 0.29 14.62
C LEU A 212 -0.29 -0.60 15.59
N ASP A 213 -0.87 -0.86 16.77
CA ASP A 213 -0.24 -1.74 17.75
C ASP A 213 -0.05 -3.17 17.22
N ALA A 214 -1.01 -3.71 16.44
CA ALA A 214 -0.89 -5.02 15.80
C ALA A 214 0.23 -5.05 14.73
N ILE A 215 0.34 -4.03 13.89
CA ILE A 215 1.43 -3.92 12.90
C ILE A 215 2.78 -3.91 13.63
N LEU A 216 2.93 -3.12 14.69
CA LEU A 216 4.19 -3.03 15.43
C LEU A 216 4.49 -4.34 16.17
N SER A 217 3.52 -4.90 16.91
CA SER A 217 3.73 -6.04 17.82
C SER A 217 3.71 -7.40 17.13
N LYS A 218 2.92 -7.58 16.07
CA LYS A 218 2.81 -8.87 15.36
C LYS A 218 3.65 -8.93 14.09
N ASP A 219 3.68 -7.82 13.29
CA ASP A 219 4.32 -7.85 11.99
C ASP A 219 5.79 -7.38 12.02
N ILE A 220 6.20 -6.56 13.02
CA ILE A 220 7.57 -6.01 13.09
C ILE A 220 8.39 -6.61 14.26
N MET A 221 7.93 -6.46 15.52
CA MET A 221 8.76 -6.75 16.69
C MET A 221 9.28 -8.20 16.77
N PRO A 222 8.47 -9.24 16.55
CA PRO A 222 8.94 -10.61 16.64
C PRO A 222 9.96 -10.96 15.56
N ARG A 223 9.77 -10.44 14.36
CA ARG A 223 10.60 -10.76 13.18
C ARG A 223 11.98 -10.15 13.22
N PHE A 224 12.08 -8.91 13.73
CA PHE A 224 13.34 -8.17 13.75
C PHE A 224 14.00 -8.17 15.14
N HIS A 225 13.46 -8.96 16.07
CA HIS A 225 13.94 -9.09 17.44
C HIS A 225 14.16 -7.71 18.11
N ILE A 226 13.13 -6.85 18.01
CA ILE A 226 13.19 -5.47 18.49
C ILE A 226 13.31 -5.46 20.03
N ARG A 227 14.40 -4.90 20.54
CA ARG A 227 14.62 -4.76 21.99
C ARG A 227 13.96 -3.52 22.58
N ASN A 228 13.89 -2.43 21.81
CA ASN A 228 13.28 -1.17 22.23
C ASN A 228 11.92 -0.96 21.52
N ALA A 229 10.89 -1.64 22.02
CA ALA A 229 9.53 -1.56 21.49
C ALA A 229 8.96 -0.12 21.56
N ASN A 230 9.21 0.57 22.69
CA ASN A 230 8.75 1.94 22.87
C ASN A 230 9.42 2.90 21.87
N GLY A 231 10.73 2.75 21.65
CA GLY A 231 11.45 3.56 20.67
C GLY A 231 10.92 3.37 19.24
N LEU A 232 10.56 2.14 18.85
CA LEU A 232 9.91 1.88 17.56
C LEU A 232 8.56 2.58 17.46
N LYS A 233 7.72 2.52 18.52
CA LYS A 233 6.40 3.17 18.55
C LYS A 233 6.52 4.70 18.47
N VAL A 234 7.45 5.30 19.22
CA VAL A 234 7.72 6.74 19.19
C VAL A 234 8.16 7.18 17.78
N LEU A 235 9.07 6.43 17.14
CA LEU A 235 9.51 6.73 15.79
C LEU A 235 8.36 6.60 14.77
N ALA A 236 7.54 5.56 14.87
CA ALA A 236 6.38 5.37 14.00
C ALA A 236 5.42 6.56 14.09
N ASN A 237 5.06 6.97 15.32
CA ASN A 237 4.19 8.12 15.56
C ASN A 237 4.79 9.42 15.01
N HIS A 238 6.09 9.62 15.22
CA HIS A 238 6.78 10.80 14.68
C HIS A 238 6.72 10.85 13.15
N LEU A 239 7.05 9.76 12.47
CA LEU A 239 7.05 9.70 11.00
C LEU A 239 5.64 9.84 10.40
N ILE A 240 4.63 9.30 11.06
CA ILE A 240 3.23 9.48 10.66
C ILE A 240 2.82 10.96 10.81
N ASN A 241 3.24 11.66 11.88
CA ASN A 241 2.98 13.09 12.05
C ASN A 241 3.71 13.97 11.02
N GLN A 242 4.80 13.47 10.44
CA GLN A 242 5.67 14.19 9.49
C GLN A 242 5.35 13.86 8.01
N VAL A 243 4.08 13.55 7.69
CA VAL A 243 3.68 13.26 6.30
C VAL A 243 4.00 14.44 5.37
N GLY A 244 4.58 14.13 4.21
CA GLY A 244 5.02 15.13 3.23
C GLY A 244 6.34 15.84 3.60
N GLN A 245 6.92 15.55 4.79
CA GLN A 245 8.13 16.21 5.27
C GLN A 245 9.37 15.32 5.07
N LEU A 246 10.54 15.97 5.01
CA LEU A 246 11.82 15.30 4.92
C LEU A 246 12.15 14.52 6.20
N ILE A 247 12.58 13.28 6.05
CA ILE A 247 13.12 12.46 7.15
C ILE A 247 14.51 13.00 7.51
N ASN A 248 14.60 13.79 8.58
CA ASN A 248 15.85 14.37 9.05
C ASN A 248 16.51 13.43 10.08
N MET A 249 17.48 12.63 9.63
CA MET A 249 18.14 11.64 10.47
C MET A 249 18.84 12.24 11.70
N LYS A 250 19.45 13.43 11.59
CA LYS A 250 20.08 14.10 12.73
C LYS A 250 19.07 14.46 13.80
N GLU A 251 17.97 15.09 13.38
CA GLU A 251 16.87 15.46 14.27
C GLU A 251 16.28 14.24 14.97
N LEU A 252 16.07 13.13 14.23
CA LEU A 252 15.56 11.89 14.81
C LEU A 252 16.48 11.31 15.88
N VAL A 253 17.80 11.34 15.67
CA VAL A 253 18.78 10.90 16.68
C VAL A 253 18.76 11.81 17.91
N ASP A 254 18.78 13.11 17.69
CA ASP A 254 18.92 14.11 18.76
C ASP A 254 17.64 14.26 19.60
N VAL A 255 16.46 14.26 18.94
CA VAL A 255 15.17 14.48 19.59
C VAL A 255 14.61 13.21 20.21
N LEU A 256 14.60 12.10 19.47
CA LEU A 256 13.94 10.89 19.95
C LEU A 256 14.78 10.09 20.93
N ARG A 257 16.11 10.17 20.86
CA ARG A 257 17.05 9.47 21.76
C ARG A 257 16.80 7.96 21.91
N ILE A 258 16.26 7.34 20.86
CA ILE A 258 15.90 5.91 20.87
C ILE A 258 17.03 4.98 20.45
N GLY A 259 18.15 5.52 19.99
CA GLY A 259 19.32 4.76 19.55
C GLY A 259 20.23 5.53 18.59
N THR A 260 21.09 4.79 17.91
CA THR A 260 22.03 5.34 16.91
C THR A 260 21.35 5.59 15.56
N ASP A 261 22.00 6.34 14.66
CA ASP A 261 21.59 6.52 13.26
C ASP A 261 21.27 5.16 12.59
N LYS A 262 22.11 4.15 12.81
CA LYS A 262 21.88 2.79 12.28
C LYS A 262 20.59 2.16 12.83
N THR A 263 20.31 2.33 14.11
CA THR A 263 19.08 1.81 14.74
C THR A 263 17.85 2.45 14.13
N ILE A 264 17.85 3.78 13.97
CA ILE A 264 16.74 4.54 13.40
C ILE A 264 16.52 4.14 11.95
N ARG A 265 17.59 4.01 11.13
CA ARG A 265 17.47 3.53 9.74
C ARG A 265 16.84 2.15 9.67
N ASN A 266 17.27 1.23 10.51
CA ASN A 266 16.68 -0.10 10.57
C ASN A 266 15.19 -0.04 10.92
N TYR A 267 14.82 0.80 11.90
CA TYR A 267 13.40 0.95 12.29
C TYR A 267 12.56 1.56 11.15
N ILE A 268 13.07 2.57 10.45
CA ILE A 268 12.41 3.13 9.25
C ILE A 268 12.24 2.03 8.18
N ASP A 269 13.26 1.22 7.95
CA ASP A 269 13.21 0.10 7.01
C ASP A 269 12.15 -0.93 7.43
N PHE A 270 12.05 -1.28 8.71
CA PHE A 270 11.03 -2.20 9.22
C PHE A 270 9.61 -1.66 9.08
N LEU A 271 9.40 -0.36 9.37
CA LEU A 271 8.11 0.31 9.17
C LEU A 271 7.72 0.36 7.69
N THR A 272 8.71 0.54 6.81
CA THR A 272 8.51 0.51 5.35
C THR A 272 8.14 -0.89 4.87
N GLN A 273 8.81 -1.92 5.39
CA GLN A 273 8.54 -3.32 5.06
C GLN A 273 7.15 -3.78 5.51
N ALA A 274 6.66 -3.25 6.63
CA ALA A 274 5.28 -3.46 7.10
C ALA A 274 4.25 -2.58 6.37
N PHE A 275 4.65 -1.87 5.32
CA PHE A 275 3.83 -0.92 4.56
C PHE A 275 3.25 0.25 5.37
N LEU A 276 3.67 0.45 6.61
CA LEU A 276 3.15 1.53 7.44
C LEU A 276 3.62 2.90 6.95
N ILE A 277 4.92 3.00 6.62
CA ILE A 277 5.55 4.22 6.09
C ILE A 277 6.01 3.98 4.65
N ILE A 278 5.82 4.98 3.81
CA ILE A 278 6.21 4.98 2.40
C ILE A 278 7.24 6.10 2.20
N PRO A 279 8.54 5.79 2.23
CA PRO A 279 9.57 6.77 1.92
C PRO A 279 9.51 7.16 0.43
N LEU A 280 9.47 8.45 0.13
CA LEU A 280 9.57 8.98 -1.22
C LEU A 280 10.96 9.58 -1.43
N PRO A 281 11.80 8.98 -2.30
CA PRO A 281 13.14 9.46 -2.53
C PRO A 281 13.18 10.73 -3.37
N LYS A 282 14.26 11.50 -3.21
CA LYS A 282 14.53 12.67 -4.04
C LYS A 282 14.92 12.26 -5.46
N PHE A 283 14.38 12.93 -6.48
CA PHE A 283 14.89 12.81 -7.84
C PHE A 283 16.25 13.46 -7.93
N SER A 284 17.27 12.67 -8.24
CA SER A 284 18.64 13.10 -8.47
C SER A 284 19.36 12.09 -9.35
N TYR A 285 20.26 12.56 -10.20
CA TYR A 285 21.17 11.67 -10.94
C TYR A 285 22.28 11.10 -10.03
N LYS A 286 22.47 11.67 -8.83
CA LYS A 286 23.40 11.16 -7.83
C LYS A 286 22.69 10.17 -6.91
N SER A 287 23.14 8.94 -6.85
CA SER A 287 22.56 7.87 -6.01
C SER A 287 22.58 8.21 -4.51
N SER A 288 23.63 8.90 -4.05
CA SER A 288 23.73 9.35 -2.64
C SER A 288 22.61 10.28 -2.20
N ASP A 289 22.11 11.14 -3.11
CA ASP A 289 21.02 12.06 -2.82
C ASP A 289 19.68 11.33 -2.72
N ARG A 290 19.50 10.28 -3.54
CA ARG A 290 18.29 9.43 -3.52
C ARG A 290 18.18 8.65 -2.22
N ILE A 291 19.30 8.19 -1.66
CA ILE A 291 19.30 7.39 -0.43
C ILE A 291 19.08 8.24 0.83
N ARG A 292 19.60 9.47 0.84
CA ARG A 292 19.67 10.29 2.06
C ARG A 292 18.46 11.19 2.27
N ASN A 293 17.79 11.59 1.22
CA ASN A 293 16.75 12.62 1.25
C ASN A 293 15.40 12.00 0.88
N ASN A 294 14.75 11.38 1.84
CA ASN A 294 13.41 10.82 1.66
C ASN A 294 12.38 11.69 2.37
N LYS A 295 11.20 11.88 1.77
CA LYS A 295 10.01 12.36 2.45
C LYS A 295 9.27 11.16 3.08
N SER A 296 8.56 11.40 4.19
CA SER A 296 7.72 10.40 4.83
C SER A 296 6.28 10.52 4.34
N TYR A 297 5.69 9.39 3.97
CA TYR A 297 4.24 9.27 3.71
C TYR A 297 3.71 8.06 4.44
N VAL A 298 2.40 7.98 4.61
CA VAL A 298 1.73 6.90 5.33
C VAL A 298 0.83 6.11 4.39
N VAL A 299 0.63 4.84 4.70
CA VAL A 299 -0.19 3.94 3.89
C VAL A 299 -1.65 4.33 3.81
N ASP A 300 -2.14 5.11 4.79
CA ASP A 300 -3.55 5.52 4.86
C ASP A 300 -3.72 6.79 5.70
N THR A 301 -4.57 7.71 5.24
CA THR A 301 -4.82 8.99 5.93
C THR A 301 -5.63 8.84 7.22
N GLY A 302 -6.37 7.76 7.42
CA GLY A 302 -7.03 7.45 8.69
C GLY A 302 -6.02 7.30 9.84
N MET A 303 -4.79 6.87 9.54
CA MET A 303 -3.70 6.88 10.52
C MET A 303 -3.34 8.28 11.02
N LEU A 304 -3.59 9.33 10.23
CA LEU A 304 -3.37 10.72 10.64
C LEU A 304 -4.47 11.25 11.55
N THR A 305 -5.65 10.63 11.54
CA THR A 305 -6.84 11.12 12.24
C THR A 305 -7.09 10.36 13.53
N TYR A 306 -7.09 9.02 13.46
CA TYR A 306 -7.70 8.19 14.49
C TYR A 306 -6.71 7.50 15.44
N ARG A 307 -5.41 7.58 15.18
CA ARG A 307 -4.44 6.99 16.10
C ARG A 307 -4.27 7.82 17.38
N PRO A 308 -3.76 7.26 18.47
CA PRO A 308 -3.27 8.04 19.61
C PRO A 308 -2.14 9.01 19.19
N GLU A 309 -1.95 10.10 19.93
CA GLU A 309 -0.82 11.06 19.73
C GLU A 309 -0.86 11.85 18.41
N VAL A 310 -2.05 12.18 17.92
CA VAL A 310 -2.21 13.08 16.77
C VAL A 310 -1.80 14.50 17.14
N LEU A 311 -0.79 15.06 16.47
CA LEU A 311 -0.29 16.42 16.73
C LEU A 311 -0.94 17.50 15.85
N SER A 312 -1.39 17.15 14.65
CA SER A 312 -1.96 18.13 13.71
C SER A 312 -3.06 17.49 12.86
N PRO A 313 -4.32 17.58 13.30
CA PRO A 313 -5.43 16.94 12.57
C PRO A 313 -5.81 17.65 11.27
N GLU A 314 -5.43 18.94 11.07
CA GLU A 314 -6.03 19.81 10.06
C GLU A 314 -5.19 20.05 8.80
N ASN A 315 -4.13 19.28 8.54
CA ASN A 315 -3.32 19.54 7.34
C ASN A 315 -3.86 18.84 6.09
N TRP A 316 -4.93 19.41 5.55
CA TRP A 316 -5.63 18.90 4.35
C TRP A 316 -4.74 18.78 3.11
N GLY A 317 -3.80 19.71 2.92
CA GLY A 317 -2.87 19.69 1.79
C GLY A 317 -1.99 18.45 1.81
N TRP A 318 -1.42 18.10 2.97
CA TRP A 318 -0.59 16.90 3.11
C TRP A 318 -1.40 15.61 2.97
N ARG A 319 -2.67 15.60 3.40
CA ARG A 319 -3.56 14.46 3.21
C ARG A 319 -3.84 14.22 1.73
N LEU A 320 -4.14 15.28 0.97
CA LEU A 320 -4.34 15.18 -0.47
C LEU A 320 -3.05 14.71 -1.18
N GLU A 321 -1.89 15.29 -0.82
CA GLU A 321 -0.59 14.86 -1.34
C GLU A 321 -0.32 13.38 -1.06
N ASN A 322 -0.62 12.91 0.17
CA ASN A 322 -0.49 11.49 0.52
C ASN A 322 -1.40 10.58 -0.32
N VAL A 323 -2.65 10.96 -0.50
CA VAL A 323 -3.62 10.22 -1.33
C VAL A 323 -3.19 10.16 -2.79
N VAL A 324 -2.69 11.28 -3.33
CA VAL A 324 -2.13 11.32 -4.69
C VAL A 324 -0.93 10.40 -4.83
N LEU A 325 -0.01 10.36 -3.84
CA LEU A 325 1.10 9.40 -3.87
C LEU A 325 0.63 7.96 -3.89
N LEU A 326 -0.33 7.61 -3.04
CA LEU A 326 -0.89 6.24 -2.99
C LEU A 326 -1.51 5.86 -4.33
N GLU A 327 -2.25 6.77 -4.96
CA GLU A 327 -2.84 6.53 -6.27
C GLU A 327 -1.78 6.41 -7.36
N LEU A 328 -0.73 7.23 -7.34
CA LEU A 328 0.43 7.07 -8.23
C LEU A 328 1.09 5.70 -8.05
N LYS A 329 1.21 5.21 -6.81
CA LYS A 329 1.75 3.87 -6.52
C LYS A 329 0.88 2.74 -7.07
N ARG A 330 -0.46 2.89 -7.07
CA ARG A 330 -1.39 1.92 -7.67
C ARG A 330 -1.27 1.87 -9.18
N ARG A 331 -1.17 3.05 -9.84
CA ARG A 331 -1.14 3.18 -11.30
C ARG A 331 0.20 2.82 -11.92
N ASN A 332 1.29 2.90 -11.16
CA ASN A 332 2.62 2.72 -11.70
C ASN A 332 3.22 1.38 -11.26
N SER A 333 3.53 0.53 -12.24
CA SER A 333 4.25 -0.71 -11.99
C SER A 333 5.65 -0.40 -11.42
N PRO A 334 6.02 -1.01 -10.27
CA PRO A 334 7.33 -0.81 -9.67
C PRO A 334 8.51 -1.30 -10.54
N TRP A 335 8.23 -2.07 -11.60
CA TRP A 335 9.25 -2.62 -12.49
C TRP A 335 9.71 -1.66 -13.59
N HIS A 336 8.89 -0.63 -13.90
CA HIS A 336 9.16 0.27 -15.02
C HIS A 336 9.12 1.74 -14.63
N ARG A 337 8.32 2.09 -13.64
CA ARG A 337 8.08 3.49 -13.27
C ARG A 337 8.42 3.72 -11.81
N ASP A 338 9.31 4.69 -11.58
CA ASP A 338 9.65 5.17 -10.25
C ASP A 338 9.01 6.53 -9.99
N ILE A 339 8.72 6.79 -8.73
CA ILE A 339 8.13 8.05 -8.25
C ILE A 339 9.12 8.69 -7.28
N PHE A 340 9.39 9.97 -7.49
CA PHE A 340 10.29 10.79 -6.68
C PHE A 340 9.64 12.13 -6.36
N TYR A 341 10.17 12.89 -5.41
CA TYR A 341 9.97 14.34 -5.33
C TYR A 341 11.18 15.07 -5.94
N TYR A 342 11.00 16.33 -6.34
CA TYR A 342 12.09 17.11 -6.93
C TYR A 342 12.31 18.43 -6.22
N ARG A 343 13.50 18.62 -5.67
CA ARG A 343 13.98 19.86 -5.10
C ARG A 343 15.49 19.91 -5.26
N PRO A 344 16.00 20.49 -6.36
CA PRO A 344 17.43 20.43 -6.70
C PRO A 344 18.31 21.06 -5.62
N THR A 345 17.93 22.21 -5.05
CA THR A 345 18.63 22.88 -3.93
C THR A 345 17.64 23.30 -2.84
N ALA A 346 18.14 23.63 -1.66
CA ALA A 346 17.30 24.10 -0.55
C ALA A 346 16.54 25.41 -0.89
N ARG A 347 17.04 26.21 -1.84
CA ARG A 347 16.44 27.46 -2.31
C ARG A 347 15.48 27.29 -3.51
N SER A 348 15.52 26.12 -4.18
CA SER A 348 14.65 25.83 -5.31
C SER A 348 13.23 25.55 -4.85
N ARG A 349 12.26 25.83 -5.75
CA ARG A 349 10.89 25.36 -5.57
C ARG A 349 10.87 23.84 -5.64
N GLU A 350 9.96 23.26 -4.92
CA GLU A 350 9.75 21.83 -4.86
C GLU A 350 8.65 21.43 -5.85
N VAL A 351 8.81 20.27 -6.51
CA VAL A 351 7.75 19.56 -7.21
C VAL A 351 7.45 18.30 -6.44
N ASP A 352 6.19 18.08 -6.12
CA ASP A 352 5.75 17.02 -5.21
C ASP A 352 6.03 15.64 -5.78
N PHE A 353 5.74 15.42 -7.08
CA PHE A 353 6.00 14.14 -7.70
C PHE A 353 6.63 14.26 -9.10
N VAL A 354 7.63 13.42 -9.31
CA VAL A 354 8.30 13.19 -10.58
C VAL A 354 8.11 11.72 -10.91
N VAL A 355 7.42 11.43 -12.00
CA VAL A 355 7.26 10.08 -12.50
C VAL A 355 8.30 9.82 -13.57
N THR A 356 9.04 8.74 -13.44
CA THR A 356 10.04 8.32 -14.44
C THR A 356 9.69 6.99 -15.05
N ASP A 357 10.06 6.80 -16.31
CA ASP A 357 10.01 5.52 -16.99
C ASP A 357 11.42 5.19 -17.49
N ARG A 358 12.00 4.10 -17.00
CA ARG A 358 13.37 3.67 -17.31
C ARG A 358 14.40 4.79 -17.17
N GLY A 359 14.23 5.61 -16.12
CA GLY A 359 15.13 6.73 -15.80
C GLY A 359 14.81 8.06 -16.49
N ASN A 360 13.90 8.08 -17.47
CA ASN A 360 13.45 9.31 -18.13
C ASN A 360 12.28 9.92 -17.37
N VAL A 361 12.29 11.23 -17.15
CA VAL A 361 11.16 11.95 -16.54
C VAL A 361 10.03 12.04 -17.56
N ILE A 362 8.90 11.42 -17.25
CA ILE A 362 7.72 11.38 -18.13
C ILE A 362 6.59 12.27 -17.68
N GLU A 363 6.53 12.64 -16.39
CA GLU A 363 5.50 13.53 -15.85
C GLU A 363 6.01 14.24 -14.59
N LEU A 364 5.65 15.52 -14.47
CA LEU A 364 5.83 16.35 -13.27
C LEU A 364 4.46 16.69 -12.70
N ILE A 365 4.25 16.42 -11.42
CA ILE A 365 2.96 16.58 -10.76
C ILE A 365 3.13 17.46 -9.52
N GLN A 366 2.31 18.49 -9.43
CA GLN A 366 2.16 19.32 -8.24
C GLN A 366 0.78 19.09 -7.63
N VAL A 367 0.66 19.16 -6.31
CA VAL A 367 -0.60 18.98 -5.61
C VAL A 367 -0.90 20.20 -4.75
N ALA A 368 -2.07 20.77 -4.89
CA ALA A 368 -2.51 21.89 -4.09
C ALA A 368 -3.99 21.73 -3.71
N LEU A 369 -4.33 21.88 -2.44
CA LEU A 369 -5.73 21.79 -2.01
C LEU A 369 -6.55 22.94 -2.60
N ASP A 370 -6.06 24.17 -2.45
CA ASP A 370 -6.72 25.40 -2.91
C ASP A 370 -5.76 26.25 -3.75
N ILE A 371 -6.21 26.60 -4.95
CA ILE A 371 -5.52 27.47 -5.91
C ILE A 371 -6.33 28.72 -6.25
N SER A 372 -7.34 29.05 -5.46
CA SER A 372 -8.15 30.27 -5.64
C SER A 372 -7.32 31.55 -5.48
N HIS A 373 -6.30 31.49 -4.61
CA HIS A 373 -5.41 32.63 -4.41
C HIS A 373 -4.34 32.73 -5.50
N PRO A 374 -4.25 33.83 -6.27
CA PRO A 374 -3.32 33.95 -7.40
C PRO A 374 -1.84 33.70 -7.07
N LYS A 375 -1.38 34.07 -5.86
CA LYS A 375 0.00 33.81 -5.42
C LYS A 375 0.28 32.32 -5.25
N THR A 376 -0.68 31.58 -4.70
CA THR A 376 -0.56 30.12 -4.57
C THR A 376 -0.50 29.47 -5.95
N LEU A 377 -1.45 29.76 -6.82
CA LEU A 377 -1.47 29.25 -8.19
C LEU A 377 -0.16 29.56 -8.92
N SER A 378 0.29 30.81 -8.89
CA SER A 378 1.55 31.22 -9.55
C SER A 378 2.77 30.48 -8.98
N ARG A 379 2.80 30.21 -7.67
CA ARG A 379 3.89 29.47 -7.02
C ARG A 379 3.98 28.04 -7.56
N GLU A 380 2.83 27.34 -7.61
CA GLU A 380 2.76 25.94 -8.05
C GLU A 380 3.08 25.80 -9.55
N LEU A 381 2.51 26.68 -10.38
CA LEU A 381 2.79 26.70 -11.82
C LEU A 381 4.28 26.95 -12.11
N ASN A 382 4.88 27.94 -11.42
CA ASN A 382 6.30 28.26 -11.61
C ASN A 382 7.22 27.13 -11.14
N ALA A 383 6.85 26.35 -10.12
CA ALA A 383 7.60 25.16 -9.69
C ALA A 383 7.68 24.12 -10.83
N LEU A 384 6.54 23.84 -11.47
CA LEU A 384 6.47 22.92 -12.61
C LEU A 384 7.29 23.43 -13.80
N VAL A 385 7.19 24.71 -14.15
CA VAL A 385 7.95 25.30 -15.26
C VAL A 385 9.45 25.25 -15.01
N GLU A 386 9.90 25.61 -13.79
CA GLU A 386 11.33 25.53 -13.43
C GLU A 386 11.84 24.09 -13.52
N ALA A 387 11.06 23.13 -13.06
CA ALA A 387 11.43 21.70 -13.15
C ALA A 387 11.41 21.18 -14.59
N SER A 388 10.41 21.58 -15.41
CA SER A 388 10.33 21.24 -16.84
C SER A 388 11.58 21.68 -17.61
N HIS A 389 12.03 22.92 -17.41
CA HIS A 389 13.26 23.42 -18.06
C HIS A 389 14.50 22.60 -17.67
N LYS A 390 14.57 22.08 -16.44
CA LYS A 390 15.74 21.31 -15.97
C LYS A 390 15.68 19.83 -16.35
N THR A 391 14.49 19.26 -16.47
CA THR A 391 14.27 17.83 -16.75
C THR A 391 13.96 17.54 -18.21
N GLY A 392 13.55 18.53 -18.98
CA GLY A 392 13.05 18.39 -20.35
C GLY A 392 11.61 17.82 -20.43
N CYS A 393 10.96 17.60 -19.30
CA CYS A 393 9.60 17.03 -19.26
C CYS A 393 8.56 18.03 -19.74
N GLN A 394 7.68 17.59 -20.67
CA GLN A 394 6.60 18.41 -21.24
C GLN A 394 5.22 18.12 -20.62
N LYS A 395 5.05 16.99 -19.96
CA LYS A 395 3.79 16.64 -19.29
C LYS A 395 3.79 17.19 -17.88
N LEU A 396 3.06 18.30 -17.68
CA LEU A 396 2.98 19.05 -16.43
C LEU A 396 1.54 19.02 -15.93
N THR A 397 1.33 18.54 -14.72
CA THR A 397 0.02 18.37 -14.10
C THR A 397 -0.02 19.07 -12.75
N LEU A 398 -1.02 19.91 -12.53
CA LEU A 398 -1.37 20.47 -11.21
C LEU A 398 -2.70 19.86 -10.78
N ILE A 399 -2.66 18.99 -9.75
CA ILE A 399 -3.86 18.38 -9.15
C ILE A 399 -4.39 19.30 -8.06
N ALA A 400 -5.66 19.72 -8.15
CA ALA A 400 -6.24 20.62 -7.17
C ALA A 400 -7.74 20.36 -6.94
N CYS A 401 -8.29 20.83 -5.80
CA CYS A 401 -9.73 20.86 -5.57
C CYS A 401 -10.40 22.00 -6.33
N ALA A 402 -10.19 22.06 -7.63
CA ALA A 402 -10.69 23.08 -8.55
C ALA A 402 -11.18 22.44 -9.84
N GLU A 403 -11.86 23.21 -10.69
CA GLU A 403 -12.27 22.73 -12.01
C GLU A 403 -11.08 22.53 -12.95
N SER A 404 -11.16 21.48 -13.76
CA SER A 404 -10.12 21.15 -14.73
C SER A 404 -10.02 22.20 -15.83
N ARG A 405 -8.80 22.62 -16.14
CA ARG A 405 -8.50 23.63 -17.18
C ARG A 405 -7.04 23.55 -17.59
N THR A 406 -6.68 24.31 -18.59
CA THR A 406 -5.28 24.48 -19.01
C THR A 406 -4.80 25.88 -18.65
N GLU A 407 -3.69 25.96 -17.93
CA GLU A 407 -2.98 27.20 -17.64
C GLU A 407 -1.75 27.34 -18.52
N LYS A 408 -1.38 28.58 -18.85
CA LYS A 408 -0.19 28.88 -19.63
C LYS A 408 0.76 29.80 -18.88
N VAL A 409 2.03 29.41 -18.82
CA VAL A 409 3.12 30.25 -18.26
C VAL A 409 4.15 30.43 -19.34
N GLY A 410 4.17 31.58 -20.02
CA GLY A 410 4.95 31.79 -21.24
C GLY A 410 4.51 30.81 -22.34
N ALA A 411 5.46 30.04 -22.86
CA ALA A 411 5.20 29.03 -23.88
C ALA A 411 4.81 27.64 -23.32
N VAL A 412 4.83 27.49 -21.98
CA VAL A 412 4.59 26.19 -21.33
C VAL A 412 3.12 26.04 -20.97
N SER A 413 2.50 24.93 -21.37
CA SER A 413 1.12 24.57 -21.00
C SER A 413 1.13 23.58 -19.84
N ILE A 414 0.26 23.81 -18.86
CA ILE A 414 0.11 23.00 -17.65
C ILE A 414 -1.35 22.59 -17.53
N ALA A 415 -1.60 21.28 -17.37
CA ALA A 415 -2.93 20.78 -17.09
C ALA A 415 -3.24 20.95 -15.60
N VAL A 416 -4.23 21.80 -15.28
CA VAL A 416 -4.86 21.81 -13.95
C VAL A 416 -5.97 20.77 -14.00
N VAL A 417 -5.94 19.78 -13.14
CA VAL A 417 -6.88 18.65 -13.11
C VAL A 417 -7.58 18.61 -11.77
N SER A 418 -8.90 18.46 -11.79
CA SER A 418 -9.69 18.25 -10.58
C SER A 418 -9.18 17.01 -9.82
N ALA A 419 -8.92 17.16 -8.51
CA ALA A 419 -8.50 16.05 -7.68
C ALA A 419 -9.49 14.87 -7.73
N ILE A 420 -10.79 15.15 -7.77
CA ILE A 420 -11.84 14.14 -7.90
C ILE A 420 -11.72 13.40 -9.23
N GLU A 421 -11.67 14.15 -10.35
CA GLU A 421 -11.55 13.54 -11.69
C GLU A 421 -10.27 12.71 -11.81
N TRP A 422 -9.17 13.24 -11.28
CA TRP A 422 -7.89 12.54 -11.31
C TRP A 422 -7.90 11.25 -10.46
N LEU A 423 -8.54 11.26 -9.30
CA LEU A 423 -8.61 10.08 -8.40
C LEU A 423 -9.61 9.02 -8.90
N LEU A 424 -10.58 9.40 -9.73
CA LEU A 424 -11.59 8.50 -10.30
C LEU A 424 -11.21 7.94 -11.68
N SER A 425 -10.21 8.53 -12.35
CA SER A 425 -9.77 8.16 -13.71
C SER A 425 -9.09 6.79 -13.83
#